data_ce0f3198e9b5c3e157da02a4a5f474e9
#
_entry.id   ce0f3198e9b5c3e157da02a4a5f474e9
#
_cell.length_a   1.000
_cell.length_b   1.000
_cell.length_c   1.000
_cell.angle_alpha   90.00
_cell.angle_beta   90.00
_cell.angle_gamma   90.00
#
_symmetry.space_group_name_H-M   'P 1'
#
loop_
_entity.id
_entity.type
_entity.pdbx_description
1 polymer ?
#
loop_
_entity_poly.entity_id
_entity_poly.type
_entity_poly.pdbx_seq_one_letter_code
_entity_poly.pdbx_strand_id
1 'polypeptide(L)'
;MIEGIDKSLNFDLACVLIFRSPREPILIIHSIHNVSDRLLEALKLRAILSYKSIIEDPPIDIKIGNLKIEKYTKHTTKEYDFSALRYDNMFSKISFNDDFYGFVEVYRSNPFNTEDATCFQTLVRQVSLPIRSASLYQEIKETNRKLEKLERLKSDFISIVSHELRTPLTAIKNAMDIILSGKAGEINETIEKFVTMGKRNTVRLSGIINDLLDISKIEAGKMDFKFTLLNINSVIEYVKSNLTEVAKEKNLEIKYIPTEENVEIFADSNRLEQVLTNLVSNAIKFTECGDIEISTRIVNARDLQYDHCFEEDIKRLRGNYLQVCVEDHGIGIERKDLNHVFDKFAQIENPLSRKVGGSGLGLPIAKQLLEAHNGTIWCDSEITKGSRFYFVIPIANDKSNFEMIKKQMIVKAKTNGSTLAIVKIKGQTQLVEKILNSENLINKAYLQDSYIEQDKEGNTAITMLMPDGDSPSAEFLKKKILATINNTQDDANCGIMYSYEIEGDSHEKNPHC
;
A
#
# COMPACT_ATOMS: atom_id res chain seq x y z
N MET A 1 6.44 34.63 12.10
CA MET A 1 6.64 35.72 11.11
C MET A 1 6.48 37.09 11.73
N ILE A 2 5.29 37.49 12.16
CA ILE A 2 4.99 38.85 12.65
C ILE A 2 5.86 39.19 13.84
N GLU A 3 6.09 38.29 14.79
CA GLU A 3 7.01 38.49 15.92
C GLU A 3 8.46 38.72 15.50
N GLY A 4 8.90 38.11 14.39
CA GLY A 4 10.24 38.36 13.84
C GLY A 4 10.37 39.75 13.22
N ILE A 5 9.33 40.16 12.48
CA ILE A 5 9.22 41.49 11.89
C ILE A 5 9.17 42.56 13.02
N ASP A 6 8.39 42.30 14.06
CA ASP A 6 8.22 43.19 15.19
C ASP A 6 9.53 43.42 15.98
N LYS A 7 10.30 42.36 16.23
CA LYS A 7 11.60 42.47 16.89
C LYS A 7 12.64 43.30 16.10
N SER A 8 12.49 43.33 14.78
CA SER A 8 13.43 43.97 13.87
C SER A 8 13.04 45.39 13.44
N LEU A 9 11.74 45.69 13.38
CA LEU A 9 11.22 46.93 12.77
C LEU A 9 10.44 47.85 13.70
N ASN A 10 10.05 47.41 14.90
CA ASN A 10 9.27 48.21 15.86
C ASN A 10 8.09 48.92 15.21
N PHE A 11 7.13 48.16 14.71
CA PHE A 11 5.90 48.71 14.12
C PHE A 11 4.74 48.81 15.14
N ASP A 12 3.80 49.70 14.90
CA ASP A 12 2.62 49.91 15.77
C ASP A 12 1.50 48.89 15.41
N LEU A 13 1.32 48.63 14.12
CA LEU A 13 0.29 47.75 13.57
C LEU A 13 0.84 46.98 12.35
N ALA A 14 0.52 45.74 12.24
CA ALA A 14 0.76 44.92 11.04
C ALA A 14 -0.53 44.23 10.59
N CYS A 15 -0.74 44.21 9.29
CA CYS A 15 -1.80 43.46 8.62
C CYS A 15 -1.19 42.47 7.65
N VAL A 16 -1.52 41.21 7.79
CA VAL A 16 -1.05 40.16 6.90
C VAL A 16 -2.25 39.46 6.30
N LEU A 17 -2.41 39.54 4.99
CA LEU A 17 -3.37 38.70 4.26
C LEU A 17 -2.63 37.49 3.71
N ILE A 18 -3.04 36.30 4.09
CA ILE A 18 -2.50 35.04 3.56
C ILE A 18 -3.65 34.11 3.14
N PHE A 19 -3.37 33.22 2.20
CA PHE A 19 -4.29 32.18 1.76
C PHE A 19 -3.84 30.83 2.35
N ARG A 20 -4.66 30.29 3.27
CA ARG A 20 -4.41 28.97 3.88
C ARG A 20 -4.67 27.83 2.90
N SER A 21 -5.62 28.04 2.01
CA SER A 21 -5.90 27.28 0.81
C SER A 21 -6.28 28.27 -0.28
N PRO A 22 -6.33 27.90 -1.59
CA PRO A 22 -6.70 28.82 -2.66
C PRO A 22 -8.04 29.54 -2.46
N ARG A 23 -8.88 29.14 -1.50
CA ARG A 23 -10.23 29.69 -1.26
C ARG A 23 -10.48 30.25 0.14
N GLU A 24 -9.49 30.21 1.04
CA GLU A 24 -9.67 30.65 2.43
C GLU A 24 -8.70 31.78 2.79
N PRO A 25 -9.04 33.04 2.52
CA PRO A 25 -8.23 34.18 2.92
C PRO A 25 -8.34 34.43 4.44
N ILE A 26 -7.18 34.61 5.08
CA ILE A 26 -7.08 34.96 6.49
C ILE A 26 -6.38 36.31 6.60
N LEU A 27 -7.03 37.26 7.29
CA LEU A 27 -6.43 38.52 7.67
C LEU A 27 -5.91 38.43 9.12
N ILE A 28 -4.61 38.44 9.29
CA ILE A 28 -3.96 38.45 10.59
C ILE A 28 -3.62 39.91 10.91
N ILE A 29 -4.12 40.39 12.05
CA ILE A 29 -3.85 41.74 12.56
C ILE A 29 -3.03 41.61 13.83
N HIS A 30 -1.84 42.16 13.82
CA HIS A 30 -0.98 42.26 14.98
C HIS A 30 -0.78 43.72 15.35
N SER A 31 -1.10 44.11 16.60
CA SER A 31 -1.07 45.51 17.05
C SER A 31 -0.49 45.62 18.46
N ILE A 32 0.12 46.78 18.75
CA ILE A 32 0.59 47.07 20.11
C ILE A 32 -0.60 47.35 21.04
N HIS A 33 -1.67 47.99 20.53
CA HIS A 33 -2.87 48.34 21.30
C HIS A 33 -4.14 47.71 20.71
N ASN A 34 -5.24 47.79 21.42
CA ASN A 34 -6.53 47.29 20.96
C ASN A 34 -6.96 47.94 19.64
N VAL A 35 -7.49 47.16 18.74
CA VAL A 35 -8.05 47.60 17.46
C VAL A 35 -9.56 47.76 17.62
N SER A 36 -10.05 48.98 17.50
CA SER A 36 -11.50 49.27 17.54
C SER A 36 -12.23 48.62 16.37
N ASP A 37 -13.52 48.35 16.53
CA ASP A 37 -14.33 47.75 15.46
C ASP A 37 -14.35 48.59 14.18
N ARG A 38 -14.36 49.93 14.33
CA ARG A 38 -14.27 50.86 13.21
C ARG A 38 -12.96 50.76 12.44
N LEU A 39 -11.85 50.65 13.16
CA LEU A 39 -10.52 50.42 12.56
C LEU A 39 -10.44 49.05 11.90
N LEU A 40 -10.99 48.03 12.54
CA LEU A 40 -11.03 46.68 11.98
C LEU A 40 -11.73 46.63 10.63
N GLU A 41 -12.90 47.28 10.51
CA GLU A 41 -13.63 47.37 9.23
C GLU A 41 -12.82 48.12 8.16
N ALA A 42 -12.12 49.18 8.54
CA ALA A 42 -11.24 49.90 7.62
C ALA A 42 -10.09 49.06 7.13
N LEU A 43 -9.45 48.26 8.02
CA LEU A 43 -8.36 47.35 7.68
C LEU A 43 -8.81 46.18 6.77
N LYS A 44 -10.00 45.63 7.02
CA LYS A 44 -10.59 44.63 6.12
C LYS A 44 -10.77 45.18 4.71
N LEU A 45 -11.44 46.39 4.62
CA LEU A 45 -11.67 47.00 3.33
C LEU A 45 -10.36 47.32 2.61
N ARG A 46 -9.37 47.83 3.32
CA ARG A 46 -8.04 48.14 2.77
C ARG A 46 -7.34 46.86 2.29
N ALA A 47 -7.37 45.80 3.06
CA ALA A 47 -6.79 44.51 2.66
C ALA A 47 -7.42 43.99 1.36
N ILE A 48 -8.72 44.08 1.21
CA ILE A 48 -9.44 43.68 -0.02
C ILE A 48 -9.05 44.57 -1.21
N LEU A 49 -8.96 45.87 -1.01
CA LEU A 49 -8.56 46.81 -2.05
C LEU A 49 -7.12 46.60 -2.48
N SER A 50 -6.20 46.41 -1.54
CA SER A 50 -4.81 46.07 -1.81
C SER A 50 -4.71 44.76 -2.60
N TYR A 51 -5.45 43.71 -2.22
CA TYR A 51 -5.51 42.47 -2.96
C TYR A 51 -5.95 42.67 -4.42
N LYS A 52 -7.06 43.38 -4.63
CA LYS A 52 -7.58 43.68 -5.98
C LYS A 52 -6.64 44.54 -6.82
N SER A 53 -5.83 45.40 -6.19
CA SER A 53 -4.86 46.24 -6.91
C SER A 53 -3.58 45.50 -7.31
N ILE A 54 -3.27 44.38 -6.62
CA ILE A 54 -2.06 43.57 -6.83
C ILE A 54 -2.26 42.58 -7.97
N ILE A 55 -3.46 42.03 -8.11
CA ILE A 55 -3.81 40.95 -9.04
C ILE A 55 -4.85 41.50 -10.02
N GLU A 56 -4.49 41.61 -11.30
CA GLU A 56 -5.36 42.17 -12.36
C GLU A 56 -6.63 41.32 -12.55
N ASP A 57 -6.53 39.98 -12.41
CA ASP A 57 -7.67 39.06 -12.46
C ASP A 57 -7.61 38.13 -11.23
N PRO A 58 -8.15 38.55 -10.09
CA PRO A 58 -8.04 37.81 -8.85
C PRO A 58 -8.84 36.49 -8.94
N PRO A 59 -8.19 35.32 -8.73
CA PRO A 59 -8.85 34.01 -8.81
C PRO A 59 -9.96 33.84 -7.77
N ILE A 60 -10.02 34.74 -6.78
CA ILE A 60 -11.02 34.73 -5.71
C ILE A 60 -11.56 36.15 -5.49
N ASP A 61 -12.85 36.28 -5.55
CA ASP A 61 -13.54 37.53 -5.09
C ASP A 61 -13.68 37.47 -3.57
N ILE A 62 -12.77 38.17 -2.87
CA ILE A 62 -12.81 38.26 -1.41
C ILE A 62 -13.91 39.24 -1.01
N LYS A 63 -14.95 38.76 -0.31
CA LYS A 63 -15.98 39.54 0.32
C LYS A 63 -15.67 39.75 1.80
N ILE A 64 -16.05 40.88 2.36
CA ILE A 64 -15.79 41.21 3.78
C ILE A 64 -16.32 40.13 4.72
N GLY A 65 -17.49 39.52 4.41
CA GLY A 65 -18.09 38.45 5.23
C GLY A 65 -17.38 37.10 5.18
N ASN A 66 -16.50 36.85 4.18
CA ASN A 66 -15.79 35.59 4.03
C ASN A 66 -14.35 35.67 4.53
N LEU A 67 -13.91 36.83 5.01
CA LEU A 67 -12.56 37.05 5.48
C LEU A 67 -12.42 36.59 6.94
N LYS A 68 -11.72 35.50 7.17
CA LYS A 68 -11.40 35.06 8.53
C LYS A 68 -10.39 36.02 9.16
N ILE A 69 -10.58 36.38 10.43
CA ILE A 69 -9.74 37.35 11.12
C ILE A 69 -9.10 36.70 12.33
N GLU A 70 -7.81 36.88 12.46
CA GLU A 70 -7.05 36.53 13.66
C GLU A 70 -6.39 37.80 14.21
N LYS A 71 -6.67 38.14 15.48
CA LYS A 71 -6.14 39.34 16.15
C LYS A 71 -5.14 38.96 17.23
N TYR A 72 -4.00 39.62 17.23
CA TYR A 72 -2.98 39.51 18.24
C TYR A 72 -2.64 40.92 18.77
N THR A 73 -2.83 41.16 20.07
CA THR A 73 -2.57 42.45 20.70
C THR A 73 -1.60 42.30 21.85
N LYS A 74 -0.55 43.14 21.89
CA LYS A 74 0.45 43.12 22.97
C LYS A 74 -0.07 43.73 24.27
N HIS A 75 -0.77 44.87 24.19
CA HIS A 75 -1.30 45.60 25.34
C HIS A 75 -2.79 45.87 25.17
N THR A 76 -3.61 45.52 26.14
CA THR A 76 -5.06 45.61 26.09
C THR A 76 -5.63 46.91 26.71
N THR A 77 -4.80 47.79 27.24
CA THR A 77 -5.21 48.93 28.07
C THR A 77 -5.53 50.24 27.32
N LYS A 78 -5.17 50.34 26.04
CA LYS A 78 -5.45 51.52 25.19
C LYS A 78 -6.05 51.06 23.85
N GLU A 79 -7.01 51.87 23.34
CA GLU A 79 -7.49 51.71 21.98
C GLU A 79 -6.71 52.59 21.01
N TYR A 80 -6.46 52.08 19.80
CA TYR A 80 -5.92 52.85 18.70
C TYR A 80 -6.95 53.76 18.09
N ASP A 81 -6.69 55.09 18.11
CA ASP A 81 -7.42 56.04 17.30
C ASP A 81 -6.59 56.45 16.08
N PHE A 82 -6.88 55.77 14.96
CA PHE A 82 -6.20 56.01 13.69
C PHE A 82 -6.58 57.35 13.03
N SER A 83 -7.61 58.01 13.51
CA SER A 83 -8.08 59.26 12.91
C SER A 83 -7.18 60.46 13.24
N ALA A 84 -6.36 60.37 14.29
CA ALA A 84 -5.58 61.46 14.81
C ALA A 84 -4.07 61.43 14.44
N LEU A 85 -3.55 60.33 13.87
CA LEU A 85 -2.13 60.15 13.61
C LEU A 85 -1.85 59.90 12.13
N ARG A 86 -0.83 60.58 11.59
CA ARG A 86 -0.25 60.25 10.28
C ARG A 86 0.67 59.05 10.48
N TYR A 87 0.25 57.90 10.01
CA TYR A 87 1.08 56.69 9.99
C TYR A 87 1.82 56.60 8.67
N ASP A 88 3.10 56.29 8.73
CA ASP A 88 3.85 55.82 7.59
C ASP A 88 3.63 54.30 7.44
N ASN A 89 3.66 53.80 6.22
CA ASN A 89 3.43 52.38 5.97
C ASN A 89 4.41 51.81 4.97
N MET A 90 4.73 50.52 5.18
CA MET A 90 5.46 49.69 4.21
C MET A 90 4.58 48.52 3.81
N PHE A 91 4.66 48.19 2.53
CA PHE A 91 3.93 47.10 1.92
C PHE A 91 4.86 46.16 1.16
N SER A 92 4.63 44.84 1.28
CA SER A 92 5.34 43.83 0.48
C SER A 92 4.46 42.64 0.15
N LYS A 93 4.58 42.17 -1.08
CA LYS A 93 3.94 40.91 -1.52
C LYS A 93 4.67 39.73 -0.92
N ILE A 94 3.92 38.69 -0.51
CA ILE A 94 4.41 37.36 -0.19
C ILE A 94 4.22 36.54 -1.46
N SER A 95 5.28 36.38 -2.23
CA SER A 95 5.26 35.61 -3.49
C SER A 95 6.51 34.77 -3.64
N PHE A 96 6.41 33.70 -4.41
CA PHE A 96 7.54 32.86 -4.78
C PHE A 96 7.40 32.51 -6.28
N ASN A 97 8.40 32.88 -7.09
CA ASN A 97 8.26 32.96 -8.53
C ASN A 97 7.04 33.83 -8.89
N ASP A 98 6.10 33.32 -9.72
CA ASP A 98 4.89 34.03 -10.11
C ASP A 98 3.67 33.74 -9.20
N ASP A 99 3.82 32.81 -8.23
CA ASP A 99 2.75 32.43 -7.31
C ASP A 99 2.60 33.47 -6.21
N PHE A 100 1.38 33.96 -6.01
CA PHE A 100 1.00 34.91 -4.96
C PHE A 100 0.40 34.17 -3.76
N TYR A 101 0.99 34.35 -2.57
CA TYR A 101 0.51 33.73 -1.32
C TYR A 101 -0.12 34.72 -0.35
N GLY A 102 0.06 36.02 -0.58
CA GLY A 102 -0.47 37.05 0.28
C GLY A 102 0.33 38.34 0.25
N PHE A 103 0.10 39.17 1.24
CA PHE A 103 0.90 40.38 1.46
C PHE A 103 1.02 40.72 2.94
N VAL A 104 1.99 41.55 3.25
CA VAL A 104 2.22 42.14 4.57
C VAL A 104 2.21 43.66 4.42
N GLU A 105 1.48 44.33 5.30
CA GLU A 105 1.47 45.79 5.44
C GLU A 105 1.74 46.12 6.90
N VAL A 106 2.74 46.99 7.16
CA VAL A 106 3.11 47.43 8.49
C VAL A 106 2.97 48.97 8.61
N TYR A 107 2.57 49.42 9.78
CA TYR A 107 2.28 50.83 10.04
C TYR A 107 3.02 51.29 11.29
N ARG A 108 3.60 52.50 11.24
CA ARG A 108 4.32 53.12 12.36
C ARG A 108 4.08 54.63 12.39
N SER A 109 4.00 55.21 13.59
CA SER A 109 3.83 56.66 13.80
C SER A 109 5.06 57.45 13.35
N ASN A 110 6.25 56.85 13.49
CA ASN A 110 7.50 57.47 13.03
C ASN A 110 7.82 57.02 11.60
N PRO A 111 8.38 57.88 10.72
CA PRO A 111 8.75 57.49 9.36
C PRO A 111 9.71 56.30 9.31
N PHE A 112 9.51 55.43 8.32
CA PHE A 112 10.47 54.37 8.02
C PHE A 112 11.65 54.90 7.21
N ASN A 113 12.85 54.39 7.48
CA ASN A 113 14.04 54.72 6.74
C ASN A 113 14.37 53.64 5.68
N THR A 114 15.45 53.84 4.92
CA THR A 114 15.87 52.90 3.87
C THR A 114 16.36 51.55 4.43
N GLU A 115 16.92 51.52 5.62
CA GLU A 115 17.36 50.30 6.32
C GLU A 115 16.13 49.47 6.74
N ASP A 116 15.11 50.15 7.29
CA ASP A 116 13.84 49.54 7.65
C ASP A 116 13.20 48.84 6.40
N ALA A 117 13.19 49.53 5.24
CA ALA A 117 12.63 49.00 4.00
C ALA A 117 13.40 47.76 3.50
N THR A 118 14.74 47.79 3.57
CA THR A 118 15.59 46.65 3.18
C THR A 118 15.39 45.45 4.11
N CYS A 119 15.37 45.72 5.43
CA CYS A 119 15.11 44.71 6.45
C CYS A 119 13.72 44.07 6.25
N PHE A 120 12.67 44.86 6.03
CA PHE A 120 11.32 44.42 5.80
C PHE A 120 11.20 43.50 4.57
N GLN A 121 11.75 43.92 3.44
CA GLN A 121 11.75 43.12 2.23
C GLN A 121 12.49 41.78 2.39
N THR A 122 13.62 41.81 3.10
CA THR A 122 14.42 40.59 3.38
C THR A 122 13.64 39.62 4.24
N LEU A 123 13.01 40.10 5.32
CA LEU A 123 12.18 39.29 6.21
C LEU A 123 10.98 38.68 5.47
N VAL A 124 10.27 39.46 4.63
CA VAL A 124 9.14 38.94 3.86
C VAL A 124 9.57 37.88 2.86
N ARG A 125 10.72 38.06 2.19
CA ARG A 125 11.28 37.03 1.29
C ARG A 125 11.63 35.74 2.03
N GLN A 126 12.24 35.81 3.21
CA GLN A 126 12.57 34.62 4.01
C GLN A 126 11.33 33.82 4.43
N VAL A 127 10.20 34.49 4.64
CA VAL A 127 8.95 33.87 5.06
C VAL A 127 8.16 33.29 3.88
N SER A 128 8.39 33.78 2.66
CA SER A 128 7.67 33.31 1.47
C SER A 128 7.83 31.80 1.23
N LEU A 129 9.05 31.26 1.43
CA LEU A 129 9.33 29.83 1.24
C LEU A 129 8.62 28.91 2.26
N PRO A 130 8.66 29.18 3.57
CA PRO A 130 7.86 28.44 4.57
C PRO A 130 6.36 28.47 4.31
N ILE A 131 5.81 29.62 3.92
CA ILE A 131 4.37 29.77 3.60
C ILE A 131 4.02 28.89 2.41
N ARG A 132 4.81 28.93 1.33
CA ARG A 132 4.64 28.07 0.18
C ARG A 132 4.68 26.58 0.57
N SER A 133 5.69 26.17 1.33
CA SER A 133 5.84 24.80 1.79
C SER A 133 4.64 24.33 2.61
N ALA A 134 4.14 25.17 3.50
CA ALA A 134 2.93 24.87 4.29
C ALA A 134 1.68 24.75 3.42
N SER A 135 1.51 25.64 2.42
CA SER A 135 0.39 25.59 1.48
C SER A 135 0.42 24.31 0.64
N LEU A 136 1.56 23.97 0.05
CA LEU A 136 1.75 22.74 -0.73
C LEU A 136 1.51 21.49 0.11
N TYR A 137 2.01 21.46 1.33
CA TYR A 137 1.78 20.34 2.26
C TYR A 137 0.28 20.14 2.54
N GLN A 138 -0.44 21.24 2.77
CA GLN A 138 -1.89 21.18 3.00
C GLN A 138 -2.63 20.67 1.76
N GLU A 139 -2.28 21.14 0.57
CA GLU A 139 -2.87 20.70 -0.70
C GLU A 139 -2.63 19.20 -0.96
N ILE A 140 -1.39 18.73 -0.75
CA ILE A 140 -1.05 17.31 -0.84
C ILE A 140 -1.88 16.50 0.15
N LYS A 141 -2.00 16.96 1.39
CA LYS A 141 -2.77 16.28 2.43
C LYS A 141 -4.26 16.18 2.10
N GLU A 142 -4.85 17.25 1.55
CA GLU A 142 -6.25 17.25 1.12
C GLU A 142 -6.48 16.34 -0.09
N THR A 143 -5.55 16.35 -1.05
CA THR A 143 -5.59 15.50 -2.23
C THR A 143 -5.48 14.03 -1.83
N ASN A 144 -4.54 13.69 -0.95
CA ASN A 144 -4.40 12.33 -0.42
C ASN A 144 -5.68 11.85 0.29
N ARG A 145 -6.29 12.69 1.13
CA ARG A 145 -7.57 12.35 1.78
C ARG A 145 -8.70 12.10 0.77
N LYS A 146 -8.75 12.87 -0.32
CA LYS A 146 -9.73 12.65 -1.40
C LYS A 146 -9.47 11.32 -2.12
N LEU A 147 -8.21 11.02 -2.43
CA LEU A 147 -7.80 9.75 -3.04
C LEU A 147 -8.18 8.56 -2.16
N GLU A 148 -7.81 8.57 -0.88
CA GLU A 148 -8.18 7.52 0.08
C GLU A 148 -9.70 7.31 0.15
N LYS A 149 -10.48 8.40 0.14
CA LYS A 149 -11.94 8.31 0.15
C LYS A 149 -12.47 7.65 -1.12
N LEU A 150 -11.93 8.02 -2.28
CA LEU A 150 -12.32 7.43 -3.58
C LEU A 150 -11.95 5.94 -3.65
N GLU A 151 -10.78 5.56 -3.16
CA GLU A 151 -10.36 4.16 -3.09
C GLU A 151 -11.27 3.32 -2.18
N ARG A 152 -11.65 3.85 -1.02
CA ARG A 152 -12.62 3.20 -0.13
C ARG A 152 -13.99 3.02 -0.80
N LEU A 153 -14.51 4.08 -1.41
CA LEU A 153 -15.79 4.01 -2.12
C LEU A 153 -15.76 3.01 -3.28
N LYS A 154 -14.64 2.95 -4.04
CA LYS A 154 -14.42 1.95 -5.10
C LYS A 154 -14.47 0.54 -4.54
N SER A 155 -13.75 0.28 -3.45
CA SER A 155 -13.68 -1.05 -2.81
C SER A 155 -15.04 -1.48 -2.24
N ASP A 156 -15.75 -0.58 -1.55
CA ASP A 156 -17.06 -0.86 -0.97
C ASP A 156 -18.10 -1.13 -2.08
N PHE A 157 -18.07 -0.35 -3.17
CA PHE A 157 -18.95 -0.56 -4.32
C PHE A 157 -18.72 -1.94 -4.95
N ILE A 158 -17.48 -2.32 -5.22
CA ILE A 158 -17.14 -3.64 -5.78
C ILE A 158 -17.63 -4.76 -4.85
N SER A 159 -17.46 -4.59 -3.53
CA SER A 159 -17.90 -5.58 -2.54
C SER A 159 -19.42 -5.76 -2.53
N ILE A 160 -20.17 -4.67 -2.52
CA ILE A 160 -21.64 -4.68 -2.54
C ILE A 160 -22.16 -5.31 -3.83
N VAL A 161 -21.70 -4.85 -5.00
CA VAL A 161 -22.12 -5.36 -6.30
C VAL A 161 -21.83 -6.87 -6.42
N SER A 162 -20.67 -7.29 -5.94
CA SER A 162 -20.29 -8.71 -5.99
C SER A 162 -21.19 -9.58 -5.12
N HIS A 163 -21.57 -9.11 -3.93
CA HIS A 163 -22.52 -9.81 -3.07
C HIS A 163 -23.91 -9.91 -3.73
N GLU A 164 -24.41 -8.80 -4.26
CA GLU A 164 -25.71 -8.72 -4.93
C GLU A 164 -25.76 -9.55 -6.22
N LEU A 165 -24.63 -9.76 -6.91
CA LEU A 165 -24.55 -10.63 -8.08
C LEU A 165 -24.38 -12.10 -7.71
N ARG A 166 -23.69 -12.43 -6.63
CA ARG A 166 -23.45 -13.82 -6.20
C ARG A 166 -24.76 -14.54 -5.86
N THR A 167 -25.68 -13.87 -5.17
CA THR A 167 -26.96 -14.45 -4.74
C THR A 167 -27.81 -14.97 -5.91
N PRO A 168 -28.15 -14.15 -6.94
CA PRO A 168 -28.90 -14.63 -8.08
C PRO A 168 -28.16 -15.67 -8.92
N LEU A 169 -26.84 -15.57 -9.07
CA LEU A 169 -26.05 -16.55 -9.79
C LEU A 169 -26.05 -17.92 -9.10
N THR A 170 -26.01 -17.95 -7.78
CA THR A 170 -26.13 -19.19 -7.00
C THR A 170 -27.50 -19.82 -7.21
N ALA A 171 -28.58 -19.03 -7.20
CA ALA A 171 -29.93 -19.53 -7.46
C ALA A 171 -30.05 -20.10 -8.88
N ILE A 172 -29.53 -19.40 -9.90
CA ILE A 172 -29.53 -19.86 -11.30
C ILE A 172 -28.73 -21.17 -11.43
N LYS A 173 -27.54 -21.25 -10.83
CA LYS A 173 -26.72 -22.47 -10.84
C LYS A 173 -27.47 -23.63 -10.22
N ASN A 174 -28.06 -23.44 -9.03
CA ASN A 174 -28.82 -24.49 -8.34
C ASN A 174 -30.04 -24.97 -9.16
N ALA A 175 -30.75 -24.06 -9.82
CA ALA A 175 -31.86 -24.43 -10.71
C ALA A 175 -31.37 -25.31 -11.87
N MET A 176 -30.23 -24.94 -12.50
CA MET A 176 -29.64 -25.75 -13.57
C MET A 176 -29.13 -27.10 -13.06
N ASP A 177 -28.56 -27.16 -11.85
CA ASP A 177 -28.13 -28.42 -11.22
C ASP A 177 -29.31 -29.35 -10.94
N ILE A 178 -30.48 -28.82 -10.51
CA ILE A 178 -31.72 -29.58 -10.31
C ILE A 178 -32.24 -30.15 -11.63
N ILE A 179 -32.22 -29.35 -12.71
CA ILE A 179 -32.66 -29.79 -14.05
C ILE A 179 -31.73 -30.91 -14.55
N LEU A 180 -30.41 -30.72 -14.50
CA LEU A 180 -29.41 -31.69 -14.97
C LEU A 180 -29.41 -32.99 -14.14
N SER A 181 -29.80 -32.93 -12.87
CA SER A 181 -29.91 -34.13 -12.01
C SER A 181 -31.15 -34.97 -12.26
N GLY A 182 -32.02 -34.57 -13.19
CA GLY A 182 -33.30 -35.27 -13.50
C GLY A 182 -34.39 -35.07 -12.45
N LYS A 183 -34.14 -34.33 -11.37
CA LYS A 183 -35.14 -34.09 -10.30
C LYS A 183 -36.33 -33.24 -10.76
N ALA A 184 -36.16 -32.47 -11.84
CA ALA A 184 -37.21 -31.65 -12.42
C ALA A 184 -38.00 -32.37 -13.56
N GLY A 185 -37.71 -33.64 -13.80
CA GLY A 185 -38.25 -34.45 -14.89
C GLY A 185 -37.18 -34.77 -15.95
N GLU A 186 -37.54 -35.65 -16.88
CA GLU A 186 -36.65 -36.04 -17.98
C GLU A 186 -36.45 -34.88 -18.97
N ILE A 187 -35.24 -34.67 -19.40
CA ILE A 187 -34.88 -33.65 -20.39
C ILE A 187 -34.27 -34.31 -21.63
N ASN A 188 -34.53 -33.74 -22.80
CA ASN A 188 -33.94 -34.23 -24.05
C ASN A 188 -32.48 -33.66 -24.18
N GLU A 189 -31.67 -34.29 -25.05
CA GLU A 189 -30.27 -33.89 -25.30
C GLU A 189 -30.12 -32.40 -25.65
N THR A 190 -31.11 -31.83 -26.38
CA THR A 190 -31.05 -30.42 -26.76
C THR A 190 -31.18 -29.51 -25.55
N ILE A 191 -32.14 -29.79 -24.66
CA ILE A 191 -32.31 -29.05 -23.38
C ILE A 191 -31.07 -29.22 -22.49
N GLU A 192 -30.56 -30.45 -22.38
CA GLU A 192 -29.34 -30.74 -21.60
C GLU A 192 -28.15 -29.91 -22.07
N LYS A 193 -27.94 -29.82 -23.39
CA LYS A 193 -26.88 -28.97 -23.95
C LYS A 193 -27.03 -27.49 -23.57
N PHE A 194 -28.26 -26.93 -23.70
CA PHE A 194 -28.50 -25.53 -23.35
C PHE A 194 -28.35 -25.26 -21.84
N VAL A 195 -28.87 -26.17 -21.00
CA VAL A 195 -28.73 -26.02 -19.53
C VAL A 195 -27.29 -26.15 -19.10
N THR A 196 -26.52 -27.09 -19.67
CA THR A 196 -25.08 -27.25 -19.41
C THR A 196 -24.31 -26.01 -19.85
N MET A 197 -24.63 -25.43 -21.02
CA MET A 197 -24.03 -24.20 -21.48
C MET A 197 -24.34 -23.00 -20.54
N GLY A 198 -25.59 -22.89 -20.09
CA GLY A 198 -26.02 -21.90 -19.12
C GLY A 198 -25.28 -22.04 -17.79
N LYS A 199 -25.18 -23.27 -17.25
CA LYS A 199 -24.42 -23.57 -16.03
C LYS A 199 -22.96 -23.17 -16.16
N ARG A 200 -22.29 -23.51 -17.27
CA ARG A 200 -20.89 -23.11 -17.54
C ARG A 200 -20.72 -21.61 -17.52
N ASN A 201 -21.61 -20.85 -18.16
CA ASN A 201 -21.55 -19.40 -18.19
C ASN A 201 -21.79 -18.77 -16.80
N THR A 202 -22.71 -19.34 -16.02
CA THR A 202 -22.99 -18.90 -14.64
C THR A 202 -21.78 -19.12 -13.73
N VAL A 203 -21.12 -20.28 -13.82
CA VAL A 203 -19.88 -20.57 -13.08
C VAL A 203 -18.76 -19.62 -13.49
N ARG A 204 -18.60 -19.38 -14.80
CA ARG A 204 -17.62 -18.43 -15.33
C ARG A 204 -17.84 -17.02 -14.80
N LEU A 205 -19.09 -16.52 -14.79
CA LEU A 205 -19.40 -15.19 -14.28
C LEU A 205 -19.14 -15.08 -12.78
N SER A 206 -19.46 -16.13 -12.01
CA SER A 206 -19.14 -16.20 -10.58
C SER A 206 -17.63 -16.15 -10.34
N GLY A 207 -16.82 -16.80 -11.18
CA GLY A 207 -15.36 -16.71 -11.15
C GLY A 207 -14.86 -15.27 -11.37
N ILE A 208 -15.35 -14.59 -12.41
CA ILE A 208 -14.97 -13.20 -12.71
C ILE A 208 -15.31 -12.26 -11.54
N ILE A 209 -16.47 -12.43 -10.90
CA ILE A 209 -16.89 -11.63 -9.74
C ILE A 209 -15.95 -11.86 -8.55
N ASN A 210 -15.57 -13.12 -8.28
CA ASN A 210 -14.62 -13.44 -7.22
C ASN A 210 -13.22 -12.89 -7.52
N ASP A 211 -12.74 -12.98 -8.77
CA ASP A 211 -11.48 -12.39 -9.22
C ASP A 211 -11.45 -10.88 -8.98
N LEU A 212 -12.56 -10.19 -9.32
CA LEU A 212 -12.67 -8.74 -9.10
C LEU A 212 -12.67 -8.37 -7.61
N LEU A 213 -13.33 -9.18 -6.77
CA LEU A 213 -13.29 -9.03 -5.32
C LEU A 213 -11.89 -9.24 -4.75
N ASP A 214 -11.17 -10.27 -5.22
CA ASP A 214 -9.82 -10.56 -4.75
C ASP A 214 -8.88 -9.39 -5.09
N ILE A 215 -8.92 -8.87 -6.32
CA ILE A 215 -8.15 -7.67 -6.71
C ILE A 215 -8.50 -6.49 -5.79
N SER A 216 -9.79 -6.21 -5.58
CA SER A 216 -10.21 -5.08 -4.75
C SER A 216 -9.74 -5.21 -3.29
N LYS A 217 -9.76 -6.43 -2.73
CA LYS A 217 -9.28 -6.69 -1.36
C LYS A 217 -7.76 -6.56 -1.24
N ILE A 218 -7.01 -7.03 -2.25
CA ILE A 218 -5.55 -6.92 -2.26
C ILE A 218 -5.14 -5.45 -2.36
N GLU A 219 -5.73 -4.68 -3.32
CA GLU A 219 -5.46 -3.25 -3.49
C GLU A 219 -5.75 -2.43 -2.24
N ALA A 220 -6.84 -2.76 -1.54
CA ALA A 220 -7.22 -2.10 -0.29
C ALA A 220 -6.40 -2.57 0.94
N GLY A 221 -5.48 -3.53 0.77
CA GLY A 221 -4.75 -4.15 1.90
C GLY A 221 -5.65 -4.91 2.88
N LYS A 222 -6.87 -5.31 2.45
CA LYS A 222 -7.88 -5.97 3.29
C LYS A 222 -7.96 -7.48 3.05
N MET A 223 -7.03 -8.05 2.28
CA MET A 223 -6.99 -9.49 2.08
C MET A 223 -6.30 -10.15 3.27
N ASP A 224 -7.02 -11.06 3.92
CA ASP A 224 -6.46 -11.86 5.01
C ASP A 224 -5.67 -13.04 4.41
N PHE A 225 -4.42 -13.16 4.81
CA PHE A 225 -3.53 -14.27 4.45
C PHE A 225 -3.31 -15.18 5.66
N LYS A 226 -3.35 -16.49 5.41
CA LYS A 226 -3.07 -17.51 6.43
C LYS A 226 -1.71 -18.15 6.13
N PHE A 227 -0.66 -17.44 6.46
CA PHE A 227 0.70 -17.93 6.26
C PHE A 227 1.02 -19.10 7.18
N THR A 228 1.55 -20.16 6.60
CA THR A 228 2.04 -21.35 7.31
C THR A 228 3.34 -21.83 6.68
N LEU A 229 4.16 -22.51 7.45
CA LEU A 229 5.30 -23.22 6.91
C LEU A 229 4.79 -24.41 6.10
N LEU A 230 5.14 -24.49 4.84
CA LEU A 230 4.68 -25.55 3.95
C LEU A 230 5.74 -25.92 2.91
N ASN A 231 5.63 -27.16 2.41
CA ASN A 231 6.35 -27.62 1.23
C ASN A 231 5.47 -27.40 0.00
N ILE A 232 5.99 -26.66 -1.00
CA ILE A 232 5.25 -26.34 -2.23
C ILE A 232 4.86 -27.59 -3.02
N ASN A 233 5.62 -28.69 -2.90
CA ASN A 233 5.35 -29.92 -3.64
C ASN A 233 3.94 -30.44 -3.38
N SER A 234 3.43 -30.31 -2.13
CA SER A 234 2.08 -30.72 -1.78
C SER A 234 1.01 -29.90 -2.51
N VAL A 235 1.24 -28.59 -2.68
CA VAL A 235 0.32 -27.69 -3.38
C VAL A 235 0.34 -27.98 -4.90
N ILE A 236 1.53 -28.20 -5.46
CA ILE A 236 1.68 -28.52 -6.89
C ILE A 236 0.99 -29.86 -7.22
N GLU A 237 1.22 -30.92 -6.43
CA GLU A 237 0.60 -32.21 -6.66
C GLU A 237 -0.93 -32.14 -6.51
N TYR A 238 -1.44 -31.36 -5.58
CA TYR A 238 -2.87 -31.12 -5.44
C TYR A 238 -3.45 -30.44 -6.68
N VAL A 239 -2.86 -29.35 -7.17
CA VAL A 239 -3.29 -28.64 -8.38
C VAL A 239 -3.20 -29.54 -9.60
N LYS A 240 -2.11 -30.29 -9.75
CA LYS A 240 -1.90 -31.26 -10.83
C LYS A 240 -3.03 -32.31 -10.83
N SER A 241 -3.33 -32.92 -9.67
CA SER A 241 -4.39 -33.92 -9.58
C SER A 241 -5.76 -33.38 -10.01
N ASN A 242 -6.10 -32.15 -9.59
CA ASN A 242 -7.38 -31.51 -9.93
C ASN A 242 -7.52 -31.15 -11.42
N LEU A 243 -6.40 -30.85 -12.09
CA LEU A 243 -6.41 -30.43 -13.50
C LEU A 243 -6.09 -31.55 -14.48
N THR A 244 -5.70 -32.73 -14.00
CA THR A 244 -5.32 -33.86 -14.86
C THR A 244 -6.47 -34.33 -15.76
N GLU A 245 -7.69 -34.38 -15.26
CA GLU A 245 -8.84 -34.78 -16.10
C GLU A 245 -9.13 -33.75 -17.19
N VAL A 246 -9.09 -32.47 -16.85
CA VAL A 246 -9.29 -31.36 -17.82
C VAL A 246 -8.20 -31.38 -18.90
N ALA A 247 -6.95 -31.69 -18.53
CA ALA A 247 -5.86 -31.82 -19.48
C ALA A 247 -6.07 -33.05 -20.40
N LYS A 248 -6.49 -34.17 -19.85
CA LYS A 248 -6.80 -35.41 -20.64
C LYS A 248 -7.93 -35.21 -21.66
N GLU A 249 -8.94 -34.39 -21.36
CA GLU A 249 -9.99 -34.07 -22.34
C GLU A 249 -9.43 -33.41 -23.61
N LYS A 250 -8.26 -32.77 -23.50
CA LYS A 250 -7.51 -32.18 -24.62
C LYS A 250 -6.34 -33.03 -25.10
N ASN A 251 -6.17 -34.25 -24.60
CA ASN A 251 -5.02 -35.12 -24.86
C ASN A 251 -3.69 -34.51 -24.44
N LEU A 252 -3.68 -33.73 -23.35
CA LEU A 252 -2.48 -33.14 -22.76
C LEU A 252 -2.06 -33.91 -21.50
N GLU A 253 -0.77 -33.96 -21.23
CA GLU A 253 -0.20 -34.52 -20.01
C GLU A 253 0.37 -33.42 -19.13
N ILE A 254 0.17 -33.49 -17.80
CA ILE A 254 0.79 -32.60 -16.84
C ILE A 254 1.92 -33.35 -16.13
N LYS A 255 3.15 -32.91 -16.35
CA LYS A 255 4.36 -33.45 -15.71
C LYS A 255 4.79 -32.55 -14.56
N TYR A 256 5.33 -33.15 -13.50
CA TYR A 256 5.95 -32.40 -12.42
C TYR A 256 7.37 -32.92 -12.15
N ILE A 257 8.32 -32.00 -12.14
CA ILE A 257 9.75 -32.24 -11.85
C ILE A 257 10.09 -31.47 -10.57
N PRO A 258 10.06 -32.14 -9.40
CA PRO A 258 10.38 -31.50 -8.14
C PRO A 258 11.89 -31.25 -8.01
N THR A 259 12.25 -30.24 -7.20
CA THR A 259 13.64 -30.12 -6.70
C THR A 259 13.98 -31.31 -5.79
N GLU A 260 15.23 -31.72 -5.80
CA GLU A 260 15.71 -32.83 -4.93
C GLU A 260 15.76 -32.43 -3.45
N GLU A 261 15.83 -31.12 -3.14
CA GLU A 261 15.90 -30.60 -1.78
C GLU A 261 14.49 -30.42 -1.19
N ASN A 262 14.37 -30.78 0.09
CA ASN A 262 13.13 -30.50 0.83
C ASN A 262 13.11 -29.02 1.29
N VAL A 263 12.49 -28.17 0.51
CA VAL A 263 12.46 -26.73 0.75
C VAL A 263 11.13 -26.31 1.37
N GLU A 264 11.22 -25.64 2.49
CA GLU A 264 10.07 -25.03 3.16
C GLU A 264 9.97 -23.54 2.84
N ILE A 265 8.75 -23.08 2.64
CA ILE A 265 8.40 -21.68 2.41
C ILE A 265 7.30 -21.24 3.38
N PHE A 266 7.28 -19.96 3.75
CA PHE A 266 6.14 -19.37 4.43
C PHE A 266 5.16 -18.85 3.41
N ALA A 267 3.98 -19.46 3.33
CA ALA A 267 2.97 -19.06 2.35
C ALA A 267 1.55 -19.42 2.79
N ASP A 268 0.58 -18.79 2.17
CA ASP A 268 -0.82 -19.21 2.22
C ASP A 268 -1.07 -20.26 1.14
N SER A 269 -1.32 -21.51 1.58
CA SER A 269 -1.53 -22.65 0.69
C SER A 269 -2.66 -22.41 -0.32
N ASN A 270 -3.79 -21.82 0.11
CA ASN A 270 -4.94 -21.58 -0.77
C ASN A 270 -4.62 -20.52 -1.85
N ARG A 271 -3.81 -19.52 -1.49
CA ARG A 271 -3.41 -18.48 -2.44
C ARG A 271 -2.38 -18.98 -3.43
N LEU A 272 -1.45 -19.84 -2.99
CA LEU A 272 -0.53 -20.51 -3.91
C LEU A 272 -1.25 -21.50 -4.84
N GLU A 273 -2.24 -22.21 -4.33
CA GLU A 273 -3.13 -23.04 -5.16
C GLU A 273 -3.82 -22.19 -6.24
N GLN A 274 -4.31 -21.00 -5.89
CA GLN A 274 -4.93 -20.05 -6.82
C GLN A 274 -3.93 -19.59 -7.89
N VAL A 275 -2.70 -19.25 -7.52
CA VAL A 275 -1.62 -18.88 -8.46
C VAL A 275 -1.33 -20.03 -9.42
N LEU A 276 -1.06 -21.21 -8.90
CA LEU A 276 -0.73 -22.40 -9.71
C LEU A 276 -1.91 -22.80 -10.63
N THR A 277 -3.14 -22.77 -10.11
CA THR A 277 -4.33 -23.05 -10.91
C THR A 277 -4.48 -22.06 -12.06
N ASN A 278 -4.22 -20.77 -11.83
CA ASN A 278 -4.26 -19.77 -12.89
C ASN A 278 -3.20 -20.04 -13.98
N LEU A 279 -1.99 -20.39 -13.59
CA LEU A 279 -0.91 -20.66 -14.54
C LEU A 279 -1.15 -21.96 -15.32
N VAL A 280 -1.45 -23.06 -14.63
CA VAL A 280 -1.65 -24.37 -15.26
C VAL A 280 -2.94 -24.39 -16.12
N SER A 281 -4.02 -23.75 -15.67
CA SER A 281 -5.23 -23.65 -16.48
C SER A 281 -5.02 -22.81 -17.75
N ASN A 282 -4.19 -21.76 -17.69
CA ASN A 282 -3.79 -21.02 -18.89
C ASN A 282 -2.93 -21.90 -19.81
N ALA A 283 -1.99 -22.66 -19.30
CA ALA A 283 -1.20 -23.62 -20.08
C ALA A 283 -2.10 -24.62 -20.81
N ILE A 284 -3.05 -25.27 -20.10
CA ILE A 284 -4.03 -26.18 -20.72
C ILE A 284 -4.88 -25.48 -21.78
N LYS A 285 -5.24 -24.25 -21.53
CA LYS A 285 -6.12 -23.46 -22.39
C LYS A 285 -5.48 -23.15 -23.73
N PHE A 286 -4.20 -22.77 -23.73
CA PHE A 286 -3.49 -22.27 -24.91
C PHE A 286 -2.61 -23.33 -25.61
N THR A 287 -2.53 -24.55 -25.06
CA THR A 287 -1.85 -25.69 -25.68
C THR A 287 -2.85 -26.56 -26.42
N GLU A 288 -2.55 -26.90 -27.67
CA GLU A 288 -3.35 -27.81 -28.49
C GLU A 288 -2.81 -29.24 -28.47
N CYS A 289 -1.50 -29.41 -28.40
CA CYS A 289 -0.84 -30.72 -28.34
C CYS A 289 0.48 -30.62 -27.58
N GLY A 290 0.92 -31.72 -26.97
CA GLY A 290 2.16 -31.79 -26.19
C GLY A 290 1.88 -32.04 -24.72
N ASP A 291 2.76 -31.54 -23.87
CA ASP A 291 2.67 -31.63 -22.43
C ASP A 291 2.81 -30.26 -21.76
N ILE A 292 2.44 -30.22 -20.49
CA ILE A 292 2.61 -29.07 -19.61
C ILE A 292 3.57 -29.53 -18.52
N GLU A 293 4.68 -28.81 -18.36
CA GLU A 293 5.68 -29.14 -17.37
C GLU A 293 5.67 -28.13 -16.23
N ILE A 294 5.59 -28.64 -15.01
CA ILE A 294 5.80 -27.86 -13.80
C ILE A 294 7.15 -28.27 -13.23
N SER A 295 8.05 -27.34 -12.99
CA SER A 295 9.34 -27.65 -12.37
C SER A 295 9.66 -26.70 -11.22
N THR A 296 10.42 -27.21 -10.24
CA THR A 296 10.86 -26.42 -9.10
C THR A 296 12.37 -26.50 -8.94
N ARG A 297 12.99 -25.37 -8.56
CA ARG A 297 14.42 -25.32 -8.25
C ARG A 297 14.75 -24.21 -7.27
N ILE A 298 15.85 -24.37 -6.54
CA ILE A 298 16.43 -23.31 -5.72
C ILE A 298 17.29 -22.43 -6.61
N VAL A 299 17.11 -21.12 -6.52
CA VAL A 299 17.86 -20.14 -7.31
C VAL A 299 18.32 -18.99 -6.42
N ASN A 300 19.53 -18.49 -6.67
CA ASN A 300 19.92 -17.20 -6.10
C ASN A 300 19.36 -16.08 -6.97
N ALA A 301 18.91 -14.99 -6.35
CA ALA A 301 18.36 -13.83 -7.06
C ALA A 301 19.31 -13.25 -8.14
N ARG A 302 20.63 -13.45 -8.00
CA ARG A 302 21.65 -13.00 -8.96
C ARG A 302 21.71 -13.85 -10.22
N ASP A 303 21.23 -15.10 -10.15
CA ASP A 303 21.33 -16.09 -11.22
C ASP A 303 20.00 -16.21 -11.99
N LEU A 304 19.00 -15.39 -11.66
CA LEU A 304 17.72 -15.38 -12.34
C LEU A 304 17.86 -14.90 -13.80
N GLN A 305 17.29 -15.66 -14.72
CA GLN A 305 17.20 -15.29 -16.13
C GLN A 305 15.82 -14.71 -16.43
N TYR A 306 15.79 -13.55 -17.07
CA TYR A 306 14.57 -12.81 -17.38
C TYR A 306 14.77 -11.87 -18.58
N ASP A 307 13.66 -11.49 -19.23
CA ASP A 307 13.68 -10.42 -20.23
C ASP A 307 13.78 -9.05 -19.53
N HIS A 308 14.44 -8.09 -20.18
CA HIS A 308 14.64 -6.73 -19.64
C HIS A 308 13.36 -6.03 -19.20
N CYS A 309 12.22 -6.43 -19.74
CA CYS A 309 10.94 -5.87 -19.34
C CYS A 309 10.53 -6.15 -17.88
N PHE A 310 11.14 -7.17 -17.23
CA PHE A 310 10.90 -7.52 -15.83
C PHE A 310 12.04 -7.10 -14.89
N GLU A 311 12.98 -6.30 -15.39
CA GLU A 311 14.21 -5.94 -14.66
C GLU A 311 13.94 -5.23 -13.33
N GLU A 312 12.96 -4.32 -13.27
CA GLU A 312 12.62 -3.58 -12.05
C GLU A 312 12.08 -4.50 -10.94
N ASP A 313 11.24 -5.45 -11.32
CA ASP A 313 10.64 -6.40 -10.38
C ASP A 313 11.67 -7.38 -9.81
N ILE A 314 12.66 -7.79 -10.62
CA ILE A 314 13.64 -8.82 -10.25
C ILE A 314 14.87 -8.22 -9.57
N LYS A 315 15.35 -7.06 -9.97
CA LYS A 315 16.52 -6.40 -9.37
C LYS A 315 16.38 -6.09 -7.86
N ARG A 316 15.18 -6.02 -7.36
CA ARG A 316 14.92 -5.82 -5.92
C ARG A 316 15.14 -7.08 -5.07
N LEU A 317 15.13 -8.27 -5.68
CA LEU A 317 15.27 -9.53 -4.98
C LEU A 317 16.71 -9.72 -4.45
N ARG A 318 16.85 -10.40 -3.31
CA ARG A 318 18.14 -10.73 -2.69
C ARG A 318 18.03 -12.07 -1.97
N GLY A 319 19.09 -12.88 -2.06
CA GLY A 319 19.15 -14.18 -1.38
C GLY A 319 18.63 -15.33 -2.24
N ASN A 320 18.23 -16.41 -1.60
CA ASN A 320 17.79 -17.63 -2.25
C ASN A 320 16.27 -17.74 -2.26
N TYR A 321 15.75 -18.14 -3.39
CA TYR A 321 14.34 -18.30 -3.66
C TYR A 321 14.03 -19.70 -4.15
N LEU A 322 12.85 -20.19 -3.83
CA LEU A 322 12.26 -21.30 -4.55
C LEU A 322 11.62 -20.75 -5.82
N GLN A 323 12.13 -21.14 -6.98
CA GLN A 323 11.55 -20.84 -8.29
C GLN A 323 10.64 -21.98 -8.71
N VAL A 324 9.46 -21.62 -9.19
CA VAL A 324 8.53 -22.52 -9.87
C VAL A 324 8.40 -22.05 -11.32
N CYS A 325 8.48 -22.98 -12.25
CA CYS A 325 8.27 -22.78 -13.67
C CYS A 325 7.06 -23.61 -14.12
N VAL A 326 6.16 -22.99 -14.85
CA VAL A 326 5.09 -23.66 -15.60
C VAL A 326 5.36 -23.44 -17.08
N GLU A 327 5.72 -24.52 -17.79
CA GLU A 327 6.06 -24.51 -19.22
C GLU A 327 4.92 -25.12 -20.03
N ASP A 328 4.54 -24.45 -21.10
CA ASP A 328 3.57 -24.91 -22.09
C ASP A 328 4.17 -24.88 -23.51
N HIS A 329 3.68 -25.75 -24.38
CA HIS A 329 4.00 -25.81 -25.81
C HIS A 329 2.88 -25.24 -26.68
N GLY A 330 2.25 -24.17 -26.18
CA GLY A 330 1.12 -23.51 -26.83
C GLY A 330 1.52 -22.51 -27.90
N ILE A 331 0.61 -21.60 -28.18
CA ILE A 331 0.72 -20.58 -29.24
C ILE A 331 1.85 -19.56 -29.00
N GLY A 332 2.31 -19.42 -27.76
CA GLY A 332 3.29 -18.41 -27.36
C GLY A 332 2.73 -16.99 -27.34
N ILE A 333 3.58 -16.04 -26.89
CA ILE A 333 3.25 -14.63 -26.68
C ILE A 333 4.23 -13.78 -27.47
N GLU A 334 3.76 -12.74 -28.16
CA GLU A 334 4.64 -11.79 -28.84
C GLU A 334 5.43 -10.96 -27.82
N ARG A 335 6.71 -10.68 -28.12
CA ARG A 335 7.59 -9.93 -27.23
C ARG A 335 7.04 -8.57 -26.80
N LYS A 336 6.32 -7.88 -27.69
CA LYS A 336 5.67 -6.59 -27.40
C LYS A 336 4.59 -6.69 -26.34
N ASP A 337 3.97 -7.87 -26.18
CA ASP A 337 2.85 -8.11 -25.28
C ASP A 337 3.30 -8.67 -23.91
N LEU A 338 4.57 -9.11 -23.77
CA LEU A 338 5.11 -9.68 -22.52
C LEU A 338 4.97 -8.73 -21.32
N ASN A 339 5.13 -7.42 -21.53
CA ASN A 339 4.96 -6.41 -20.47
C ASN A 339 3.52 -6.29 -20.00
N HIS A 340 2.55 -6.63 -20.85
CA HIS A 340 1.14 -6.38 -20.64
C HIS A 340 0.36 -7.60 -20.19
N VAL A 341 0.96 -8.81 -20.18
CA VAL A 341 0.23 -10.03 -19.78
C VAL A 341 -0.23 -10.01 -18.33
N PHE A 342 0.41 -9.21 -17.48
CA PHE A 342 0.04 -9.03 -16.07
C PHE A 342 -0.83 -7.78 -15.81
N ASP A 343 -1.19 -7.03 -16.87
CA ASP A 343 -2.10 -5.89 -16.74
C ASP A 343 -3.55 -6.38 -16.57
N LYS A 344 -4.34 -5.62 -15.80
CA LYS A 344 -5.74 -5.96 -15.55
C LYS A 344 -6.55 -5.88 -16.83
N PHE A 345 -7.37 -6.91 -17.06
CA PHE A 345 -8.22 -7.03 -18.25
C PHE A 345 -7.44 -7.15 -19.57
N ALA A 346 -6.12 -7.30 -19.51
CA ALA A 346 -5.33 -7.51 -20.70
C ALA A 346 -5.72 -8.85 -21.37
N GLN A 347 -5.99 -8.82 -22.65
CA GLN A 347 -6.21 -9.98 -23.49
C GLN A 347 -5.39 -9.77 -24.75
N ILE A 348 -4.48 -10.69 -25.03
CA ILE A 348 -3.67 -10.62 -26.25
C ILE A 348 -4.59 -10.89 -27.45
N GLU A 349 -4.70 -9.91 -28.34
CA GLU A 349 -5.48 -10.04 -29.56
C GLU A 349 -4.79 -10.95 -30.59
N ASN A 350 -5.03 -12.25 -30.46
CA ASN A 350 -4.64 -13.22 -31.47
C ASN A 350 -5.91 -13.90 -32.02
N PRO A 351 -6.07 -14.15 -33.33
CA PRO A 351 -7.22 -14.86 -33.89
C PRO A 351 -7.52 -16.20 -33.22
N LEU A 352 -6.50 -16.89 -32.70
CA LEU A 352 -6.61 -18.14 -31.97
C LEU A 352 -7.09 -17.94 -30.53
N SER A 353 -6.76 -16.83 -29.88
CA SER A 353 -7.17 -16.51 -28.50
C SER A 353 -8.65 -16.09 -28.41
N ARG A 354 -9.23 -15.53 -29.46
CA ARG A 354 -10.66 -15.13 -29.52
C ARG A 354 -11.63 -16.29 -29.28
N LYS A 355 -11.26 -17.52 -29.68
CA LYS A 355 -12.11 -18.72 -29.47
C LYS A 355 -12.10 -19.20 -28.03
N VAL A 356 -11.13 -18.81 -27.24
CA VAL A 356 -10.82 -19.46 -25.96
C VAL A 356 -11.23 -18.63 -24.73
N GLY A 357 -11.57 -17.36 -24.88
CA GLY A 357 -12.12 -16.44 -23.86
C GLY A 357 -11.52 -16.53 -22.44
N GLY A 358 -11.34 -15.42 -21.75
CA GLY A 358 -10.86 -15.36 -20.35
C GLY A 358 -11.38 -14.09 -19.67
N SER A 359 -11.14 -13.92 -18.36
CA SER A 359 -11.42 -12.66 -17.65
C SER A 359 -10.32 -11.60 -17.86
N GLY A 360 -9.10 -12.03 -18.15
CA GLY A 360 -7.91 -11.16 -18.13
C GLY A 360 -7.51 -10.76 -16.71
N LEU A 361 -7.99 -11.47 -15.68
CA LEU A 361 -7.73 -11.15 -14.28
C LEU A 361 -6.82 -12.18 -13.59
N GLY A 362 -6.72 -13.41 -14.12
CA GLY A 362 -5.97 -14.48 -13.46
C GLY A 362 -4.48 -14.17 -13.25
N LEU A 363 -3.77 -13.70 -14.30
CA LEU A 363 -2.35 -13.34 -14.21
C LEU A 363 -2.10 -12.11 -13.33
N PRO A 364 -2.86 -11.01 -13.43
CA PRO A 364 -2.80 -9.90 -12.47
C PRO A 364 -2.99 -10.34 -11.01
N ILE A 365 -3.95 -11.23 -10.73
CA ILE A 365 -4.16 -11.78 -9.38
C ILE A 365 -2.95 -12.59 -8.94
N ALA A 366 -2.44 -13.47 -9.80
CA ALA A 366 -1.24 -14.24 -9.49
C ALA A 366 -0.05 -13.34 -9.14
N LYS A 367 0.18 -12.25 -9.89
CA LYS A 367 1.23 -11.26 -9.61
C LYS A 367 1.03 -10.64 -8.23
N GLN A 368 -0.16 -10.12 -7.93
CA GLN A 368 -0.44 -9.47 -6.64
C GLN A 368 -0.34 -10.44 -5.45
N LEU A 369 -0.81 -11.68 -5.62
CA LEU A 369 -0.68 -12.71 -4.59
C LEU A 369 0.78 -13.04 -4.31
N LEU A 370 1.61 -13.18 -5.34
CA LEU A 370 3.04 -13.44 -5.18
C LEU A 370 3.79 -12.26 -4.58
N GLU A 371 3.44 -11.03 -4.95
CA GLU A 371 3.98 -9.83 -4.31
C GLU A 371 3.64 -9.76 -2.81
N ALA A 372 2.43 -10.17 -2.43
CA ALA A 372 2.05 -10.30 -1.02
C ALA A 372 2.84 -11.40 -0.28
N HIS A 373 3.39 -12.37 -1.00
CA HIS A 373 4.31 -13.40 -0.49
C HIS A 373 5.79 -13.00 -0.60
N ASN A 374 6.10 -11.72 -0.83
CA ASN A 374 7.46 -11.20 -1.08
C ASN A 374 8.17 -11.88 -2.26
N GLY A 375 7.40 -12.42 -3.18
CA GLY A 375 7.84 -13.02 -4.42
C GLY A 375 7.65 -12.10 -5.63
N THR A 376 7.85 -12.66 -6.80
CA THR A 376 7.52 -12.01 -8.08
C THR A 376 7.24 -13.05 -9.15
N ILE A 377 6.67 -12.63 -10.28
CA ILE A 377 6.33 -13.47 -11.44
C ILE A 377 6.79 -12.79 -12.73
N TRP A 378 7.26 -13.59 -13.67
CA TRP A 378 7.58 -13.15 -15.03
C TRP A 378 7.35 -14.27 -16.03
N CYS A 379 7.47 -13.97 -17.31
CA CYS A 379 7.36 -14.98 -18.36
C CYS A 379 8.46 -14.81 -19.42
N ASP A 380 8.77 -15.91 -20.07
CA ASP A 380 9.56 -16.00 -21.29
C ASP A 380 8.72 -16.76 -22.31
N SER A 381 8.62 -16.25 -23.54
CA SER A 381 7.74 -16.86 -24.53
C SER A 381 8.19 -16.52 -25.96
N GLU A 382 7.99 -17.47 -26.84
CA GLU A 382 8.23 -17.31 -28.27
C GLU A 382 7.02 -17.86 -29.04
N ILE A 383 6.56 -17.10 -30.02
CA ILE A 383 5.42 -17.52 -30.86
C ILE A 383 5.69 -18.90 -31.45
N THR A 384 4.68 -19.79 -31.38
CA THR A 384 4.69 -21.18 -31.84
C THR A 384 5.57 -22.14 -31.08
N LYS A 385 6.35 -21.66 -30.09
CA LYS A 385 7.18 -22.52 -29.24
C LYS A 385 6.59 -22.74 -27.85
N GLY A 386 5.65 -21.87 -27.44
CA GLY A 386 5.00 -21.91 -26.13
C GLY A 386 5.49 -20.84 -25.19
N SER A 387 5.13 -20.98 -23.92
CA SER A 387 5.45 -20.01 -22.87
C SER A 387 5.96 -20.68 -21.61
N ARG A 388 6.86 -19.99 -20.90
CA ARG A 388 7.36 -20.33 -19.57
C ARG A 388 6.98 -19.23 -18.61
N PHE A 389 6.13 -19.54 -17.67
CA PHE A 389 5.80 -18.66 -16.57
C PHE A 389 6.61 -19.03 -15.35
N TYR A 390 7.41 -18.10 -14.86
CA TYR A 390 8.25 -18.27 -13.69
C TYR A 390 7.72 -17.45 -12.54
N PHE A 391 7.71 -18.00 -11.36
CA PHE A 391 7.56 -17.23 -10.15
C PHE A 391 8.56 -17.68 -9.08
N VAL A 392 8.85 -16.76 -8.15
CA VAL A 392 9.74 -17.04 -7.03
C VAL A 392 9.08 -16.68 -5.72
N ILE A 393 9.37 -17.46 -4.69
CA ILE A 393 8.97 -17.22 -3.31
C ILE A 393 10.20 -17.36 -2.41
N PRO A 394 10.38 -16.49 -1.39
CA PRO A 394 11.48 -16.60 -0.45
C PRO A 394 11.49 -17.95 0.25
N ILE A 395 12.66 -18.59 0.35
CA ILE A 395 12.83 -19.80 1.14
C ILE A 395 12.76 -19.42 2.61
N ALA A 396 12.03 -20.18 3.41
CA ALA A 396 11.99 -20.02 4.84
C ALA A 396 13.41 -20.13 5.42
N ASN A 397 13.71 -19.29 6.41
CA ASN A 397 15.02 -19.24 7.10
C ASN A 397 16.23 -18.81 6.25
N ASP A 398 16.03 -18.18 5.09
CA ASP A 398 17.11 -17.49 4.38
C ASP A 398 17.38 -16.11 5.00
N LYS A 399 18.59 -15.95 5.56
CA LYS A 399 19.00 -14.72 6.25
C LYS A 399 19.00 -13.49 5.34
N SER A 400 19.39 -13.66 4.08
CA SER A 400 19.46 -12.56 3.11
C SER A 400 18.07 -12.07 2.75
N ASN A 401 17.11 -12.99 2.58
CA ASN A 401 15.71 -12.67 2.35
C ASN A 401 15.10 -11.95 3.57
N PHE A 402 15.36 -12.46 4.77
CA PHE A 402 14.89 -11.84 6.01
C PHE A 402 15.40 -10.40 6.16
N GLU A 403 16.70 -10.16 5.97
CA GLU A 403 17.29 -8.82 6.07
C GLU A 403 16.74 -7.85 5.01
N MET A 404 16.42 -8.35 3.81
CA MET A 404 15.77 -7.57 2.78
C MET A 404 14.34 -7.16 3.19
N ILE A 405 13.52 -8.13 3.63
CA ILE A 405 12.15 -7.92 4.09
C ILE A 405 12.13 -6.94 5.27
N LYS A 406 13.02 -7.14 6.25
CA LYS A 406 13.19 -6.24 7.40
C LYS A 406 13.43 -4.80 6.95
N LYS A 407 14.37 -4.57 6.01
CA LYS A 407 14.66 -3.23 5.49
C LYS A 407 13.44 -2.61 4.78
N GLN A 408 12.73 -3.38 3.97
CA GLN A 408 11.53 -2.90 3.29
C GLN A 408 10.43 -2.52 4.28
N MET A 409 10.21 -3.32 5.31
CA MET A 409 9.22 -3.04 6.36
C MET A 409 9.56 -1.80 7.18
N ILE A 410 10.84 -1.60 7.52
CA ILE A 410 11.31 -0.38 8.21
C ILE A 410 11.03 0.87 7.34
N VAL A 411 11.36 0.82 6.05
CA VAL A 411 11.08 1.93 5.13
C VAL A 411 9.57 2.19 5.03
N LYS A 412 8.77 1.14 4.87
CA LYS A 412 7.30 1.25 4.79
C LYS A 412 6.70 1.82 6.07
N ALA A 413 7.15 1.39 7.24
CA ALA A 413 6.71 1.92 8.52
C ALA A 413 7.03 3.42 8.63
N LYS A 414 8.26 3.83 8.33
CA LYS A 414 8.68 5.24 8.33
C LYS A 414 7.88 6.10 7.35
N THR A 415 7.56 5.58 6.16
CA THR A 415 6.80 6.31 5.14
C THR A 415 5.34 6.49 5.53
N ASN A 416 4.74 5.47 6.15
CA ASN A 416 3.33 5.48 6.54
C ASN A 416 3.09 6.11 7.92
N GLY A 417 4.16 6.48 8.65
CA GLY A 417 4.05 6.96 10.04
C GLY A 417 3.56 5.87 11.01
N SER A 418 3.78 4.59 10.67
CA SER A 418 3.49 3.44 11.50
C SER A 418 4.77 2.92 12.17
N THR A 419 4.61 2.00 13.12
CA THR A 419 5.72 1.39 13.85
C THR A 419 5.99 -0.03 13.38
N LEU A 420 7.23 -0.51 13.55
CA LEU A 420 7.62 -1.89 13.34
C LEU A 420 8.33 -2.40 14.58
N ALA A 421 7.76 -3.39 15.27
CA ALA A 421 8.45 -4.05 16.36
C ALA A 421 9.24 -5.27 15.83
N ILE A 422 10.52 -5.31 16.18
CA ILE A 422 11.42 -6.43 15.88
C ILE A 422 11.60 -7.22 17.16
N VAL A 423 11.03 -8.41 17.23
CA VAL A 423 11.03 -9.25 18.44
C VAL A 423 11.99 -10.40 18.25
N LYS A 424 12.91 -10.59 19.18
CA LYS A 424 13.86 -11.70 19.21
C LYS A 424 13.65 -12.58 20.42
N ILE A 425 13.47 -13.87 20.20
CA ILE A 425 13.34 -14.92 21.23
C ILE A 425 14.49 -15.88 21.05
N LYS A 426 15.28 -16.13 22.09
CA LYS A 426 16.38 -17.11 22.07
C LYS A 426 16.24 -18.08 23.24
N GLY A 427 16.42 -19.36 22.98
CA GLY A 427 16.37 -20.40 24.02
C GLY A 427 16.66 -21.79 23.46
N GLN A 428 16.48 -22.83 24.30
CA GLN A 428 16.62 -24.22 23.85
C GLN A 428 15.63 -24.54 22.73
N THR A 429 16.08 -25.27 21.71
CA THR A 429 15.31 -25.55 20.49
C THR A 429 13.93 -26.11 20.77
N GLN A 430 13.81 -27.13 21.62
CA GLN A 430 12.52 -27.75 21.97
C GLN A 430 11.51 -26.76 22.58
N LEU A 431 11.99 -25.82 23.36
CA LEU A 431 11.16 -24.82 24.03
C LEU A 431 10.72 -23.73 23.05
N VAL A 432 11.60 -23.31 22.17
CA VAL A 432 11.29 -22.33 21.10
C VAL A 432 10.29 -22.92 20.12
N GLU A 433 10.44 -24.18 19.71
CA GLU A 433 9.48 -24.89 18.86
C GLU A 433 8.09 -25.02 19.53
N LYS A 434 8.06 -25.28 20.84
CA LYS A 434 6.81 -25.33 21.60
C LYS A 434 6.08 -23.98 21.63
N ILE A 435 6.82 -22.90 21.75
CA ILE A 435 6.30 -21.53 21.66
C ILE A 435 5.72 -21.27 20.28
N LEU A 436 6.42 -21.66 19.21
CA LEU A 436 5.99 -21.48 17.83
C LEU A 436 4.74 -22.28 17.46
N ASN A 437 4.63 -23.50 17.97
CA ASN A 437 3.52 -24.41 17.70
C ASN A 437 2.27 -24.13 18.56
N SER A 438 2.37 -23.23 19.51
CA SER A 438 1.24 -22.84 20.37
C SER A 438 0.26 -21.95 19.57
N GLU A 439 -0.91 -22.50 19.22
CA GLU A 439 -1.89 -21.90 18.29
C GLU A 439 -2.39 -20.50 18.70
N ASN A 440 -2.23 -20.10 19.97
CA ASN A 440 -2.75 -18.85 20.52
C ASN A 440 -1.67 -17.82 20.91
N LEU A 441 -0.40 -18.13 20.74
CA LEU A 441 0.65 -17.30 21.31
C LEU A 441 1.17 -16.25 20.34
N ILE A 442 1.44 -16.67 19.12
CA ILE A 442 2.02 -15.82 18.07
C ILE A 442 1.03 -15.79 16.93
N ASN A 443 0.65 -14.60 16.50
CA ASN A 443 -0.10 -14.49 15.25
C ASN A 443 0.75 -15.08 14.12
N LYS A 444 0.24 -16.13 13.46
CA LYS A 444 0.95 -16.83 12.38
C LYS A 444 1.43 -15.87 11.28
N ALA A 445 0.78 -14.71 11.11
CA ALA A 445 1.22 -13.66 10.20
C ALA A 445 2.61 -13.10 10.53
N TYR A 446 3.04 -13.12 11.80
CA TYR A 446 4.39 -12.65 12.17
C TYR A 446 5.49 -13.68 11.88
N LEU A 447 5.12 -14.94 11.69
CA LEU A 447 6.08 -15.98 11.34
C LEU A 447 6.49 -15.94 9.87
N GLN A 448 5.69 -15.33 9.00
CA GLN A 448 6.03 -15.14 7.59
C GLN A 448 7.33 -14.36 7.42
N ASP A 449 7.47 -13.31 8.24
CA ASP A 449 8.61 -12.41 8.20
C ASP A 449 9.53 -12.69 9.39
N SER A 450 9.80 -13.96 9.68
CA SER A 450 10.69 -14.40 10.74
C SER A 450 11.95 -15.06 10.20
N TYR A 451 13.01 -15.00 11.00
CA TYR A 451 14.28 -15.67 10.74
C TYR A 451 14.65 -16.52 11.94
N ILE A 452 14.98 -17.79 11.69
CA ILE A 452 15.39 -18.75 12.72
C ILE A 452 16.87 -19.04 12.55
N GLU A 453 17.64 -18.89 13.63
CA GLU A 453 19.06 -19.16 13.67
C GLU A 453 19.34 -20.17 14.79
N GLN A 454 20.13 -21.20 14.52
CA GLN A 454 20.62 -22.12 15.54
C GLN A 454 22.10 -21.84 15.83
N ASP A 455 22.45 -21.79 17.10
CA ASP A 455 23.84 -21.66 17.51
C ASP A 455 24.50 -23.04 17.63
N LYS A 456 25.83 -23.04 17.80
CA LYS A 456 26.61 -24.26 17.93
C LYS A 456 26.33 -25.03 19.22
N GLU A 457 25.65 -24.45 20.18
CA GLU A 457 25.29 -25.00 21.48
C GLU A 457 23.89 -25.64 21.49
N GLY A 458 23.20 -25.65 20.33
CA GLY A 458 21.87 -26.23 20.18
C GLY A 458 20.73 -25.32 20.66
N ASN A 459 20.98 -24.02 20.82
CA ASN A 459 19.92 -23.04 21.09
C ASN A 459 19.38 -22.49 19.78
N THR A 460 18.09 -22.21 19.76
CA THR A 460 17.41 -21.57 18.64
C THR A 460 17.07 -20.11 18.99
N ALA A 461 17.38 -19.22 18.07
CA ALA A 461 16.94 -17.82 18.13
C ALA A 461 15.98 -17.54 16.98
N ILE A 462 14.83 -16.92 17.30
CA ILE A 462 13.85 -16.47 16.32
C ILE A 462 13.80 -14.96 16.36
N THR A 463 13.89 -14.33 15.20
CA THR A 463 13.63 -12.89 15.04
C THR A 463 12.38 -12.73 14.19
N MET A 464 11.37 -12.04 14.72
CA MET A 464 10.08 -11.79 14.08
C MET A 464 9.89 -10.31 13.83
N LEU A 465 9.24 -9.97 12.72
CA LEU A 465 8.84 -8.60 12.35
C LEU A 465 7.34 -8.43 12.61
N MET A 466 6.97 -7.46 13.42
CA MET A 466 5.57 -7.16 13.77
C MET A 466 5.18 -5.80 13.23
N PRO A 467 4.50 -5.73 12.06
CA PRO A 467 3.97 -4.47 11.53
C PRO A 467 2.99 -3.84 12.51
N ASP A 468 3.00 -2.51 12.60
CA ASP A 468 2.20 -1.71 13.53
C ASP A 468 2.36 -2.13 15.01
N GLY A 469 3.46 -2.87 15.32
CA GLY A 469 3.80 -3.29 16.67
C GLY A 469 4.39 -2.13 17.47
N ASP A 470 3.85 -1.89 18.65
CA ASP A 470 4.34 -0.91 19.62
C ASP A 470 4.93 -1.61 20.87
N SER A 471 5.48 -0.83 21.78
CA SER A 471 6.01 -1.31 23.06
C SER A 471 4.99 -2.13 23.87
N PRO A 472 3.73 -1.68 24.03
CA PRO A 472 2.69 -2.47 24.70
C PRO A 472 2.41 -3.81 24.04
N SER A 473 2.37 -3.87 22.70
CA SER A 473 2.16 -5.10 21.95
C SER A 473 3.29 -6.10 22.13
N ALA A 474 4.54 -5.63 22.08
CA ALA A 474 5.73 -6.44 22.32
C ALA A 474 5.77 -6.96 23.78
N GLU A 475 5.42 -6.13 24.77
CA GLU A 475 5.35 -6.55 26.17
C GLU A 475 4.20 -7.54 26.43
N PHE A 476 3.06 -7.37 25.77
CA PHE A 476 1.96 -8.32 25.85
C PHE A 476 2.38 -9.70 25.30
N LEU A 477 3.09 -9.74 24.20
CA LEU A 477 3.66 -10.98 23.65
C LEU A 477 4.64 -11.62 24.62
N LYS A 478 5.53 -10.83 25.25
CA LYS A 478 6.44 -11.30 26.30
C LYS A 478 5.70 -11.97 27.45
N LYS A 479 4.66 -11.33 27.98
CA LYS A 479 3.83 -11.89 29.07
C LYS A 479 3.17 -13.21 28.68
N LYS A 480 2.65 -13.31 27.46
CA LYS A 480 2.07 -14.55 26.94
C LYS A 480 3.10 -15.67 26.82
N ILE A 481 4.29 -15.38 26.27
CA ILE A 481 5.39 -16.34 26.16
C ILE A 481 5.77 -16.88 27.55
N LEU A 482 5.98 -15.99 28.52
CA LEU A 482 6.32 -16.36 29.90
C LEU A 482 5.22 -17.19 30.56
N ALA A 483 3.94 -16.86 30.36
CA ALA A 483 2.81 -17.62 30.88
C ALA A 483 2.76 -19.06 30.31
N THR A 484 3.08 -19.22 29.03
CA THR A 484 3.14 -20.53 28.37
C THR A 484 4.29 -21.38 28.90
N ILE A 485 5.44 -20.76 29.20
CA ILE A 485 6.60 -21.43 29.78
C ILE A 485 6.30 -21.88 31.22
N ASN A 486 5.71 -21.02 32.04
CA ASN A 486 5.39 -21.31 33.42
C ASN A 486 4.28 -22.38 33.61
N ASN A 487 3.40 -22.56 32.62
CA ASN A 487 2.39 -23.63 32.63
C ASN A 487 2.96 -25.00 32.23
N THR A 488 4.20 -25.06 31.75
CA THR A 488 4.90 -26.32 31.50
C THR A 488 5.84 -26.55 32.67
N GLN A 489 5.53 -27.49 33.56
CA GLN A 489 6.26 -27.88 34.79
C GLN A 489 7.77 -28.23 34.61
N ASP A 490 8.45 -27.62 33.67
CA ASP A 490 9.88 -27.77 33.47
C ASP A 490 10.64 -26.62 34.13
N ASP A 491 11.43 -27.00 35.08
CA ASP A 491 12.33 -26.31 35.98
C ASP A 491 12.69 -24.81 35.74
N ALA A 492 12.80 -24.13 36.85
CA ALA A 492 13.03 -22.72 37.13
C ALA A 492 14.31 -22.08 36.53
N ASN A 493 14.87 -22.65 35.49
CA ASN A 493 16.05 -22.14 34.78
C ASN A 493 15.89 -22.18 33.26
N CYS A 494 14.69 -21.87 32.77
CA CYS A 494 14.46 -21.68 31.33
C CYS A 494 15.21 -20.46 30.82
N GLY A 495 16.40 -20.69 30.23
CA GLY A 495 17.23 -19.67 29.62
C GLY A 495 16.65 -19.09 28.32
N ILE A 496 15.38 -18.60 28.37
CA ILE A 496 14.81 -17.85 27.26
C ILE A 496 15.18 -16.38 27.43
N MET A 497 15.86 -15.83 26.44
CA MET A 497 16.09 -14.42 26.28
C MET A 497 15.05 -13.83 25.34
N TYR A 498 14.41 -12.74 25.76
CA TYR A 498 13.47 -11.97 24.98
C TYR A 498 13.99 -10.54 24.84
N SER A 499 14.09 -10.04 23.65
CA SER A 499 14.40 -8.65 23.37
C SER A 499 13.51 -8.13 22.25
N TYR A 500 13.23 -6.84 22.25
CA TYR A 500 12.53 -6.19 21.14
C TYR A 500 13.11 -4.81 20.86
N GLU A 501 12.98 -4.36 19.62
CA GLU A 501 13.37 -3.06 19.11
C GLU A 501 12.19 -2.46 18.33
N ILE A 502 11.95 -1.16 18.45
CA ILE A 502 10.86 -0.47 17.73
C ILE A 502 11.47 0.51 16.74
N GLU A 503 11.14 0.34 15.49
CA GLU A 503 11.53 1.23 14.40
C GLU A 503 10.34 2.07 13.94
N GLY A 504 10.58 3.36 13.64
CA GLY A 504 9.54 4.27 13.13
C GLY A 504 9.02 5.29 14.14
N ASP A 505 9.35 5.17 15.42
CA ASP A 505 8.98 6.16 16.42
C ASP A 505 9.97 7.34 16.38
N SER A 506 9.48 8.57 16.12
CA SER A 506 10.29 9.80 16.09
C SER A 506 10.65 10.32 17.49
N HIS A 507 10.28 9.60 18.53
CA HIS A 507 10.63 9.91 19.90
C HIS A 507 11.70 8.93 20.40
N GLU A 508 12.97 9.34 20.32
CA GLU A 508 14.05 8.72 21.08
C GLU A 508 13.65 8.65 22.56
N LYS A 509 13.26 7.47 23.00
CA LYS A 509 13.28 7.12 24.41
C LYS A 509 14.20 5.93 24.61
N ASN A 510 15.27 6.22 25.31
CA ASN A 510 16.32 5.34 25.79
C ASN A 510 15.88 3.89 26.05
N PRO A 511 16.71 2.91 25.66
CA PRO A 511 16.55 1.54 26.08
C PRO A 511 17.03 1.44 27.55
N HIS A 512 16.15 1.15 28.44
CA HIS A 512 16.51 0.67 29.77
C HIS A 512 16.05 -0.78 29.94
N CYS A 513 17.08 -1.65 30.09
CA CYS A 513 17.17 -2.99 30.69
C CYS A 513 16.09 -3.99 30.39
#